data_910d69a354bf4290f16da7eba62212fc
#
_entry.id   910d69a354bf4290f16da7eba62212fc
#
_cell.length_a   1.000
_cell.length_b   1.000
_cell.length_c   1.000
_cell.angle_alpha   90.00
_cell.angle_beta   90.00
_cell.angle_gamma   90.00
#
_symmetry.space_group_name_H-M   'P 1'
#
loop_
_entity.id
_entity.type
_entity.pdbx_description
1 polymer ?
#
loop_
_entity_poly.entity_id
_entity_poly.type
_entity_poly.pdbx_seq_one_letter_code
_entity_poly.pdbx_strand_id
1 'polypeptide(L)'
;MMEHAQSVQQRQKRNLILFIVSYVINNLASGILYDTYVNYLQEVSLPTATSFWAFYGYATFLSAFILLLAPKSGYKKLLLFCAAATSAAFFCVVYIKSEMVFYLSTLLALTGVQLHFIMLAPYVAAYANHAGGKSIDWYTRTYYMGYVGYFLTTFLGGAATVKLFSVHAGFSYAEAKAQTAYIAEVSESVRTAYLDGNRDVLIITGLVTLLSILPILFIHEKKEDYAALKEETEQKQSLRERAGDIISVLFRKDALMYLLYWALISFAMGLFTSYYTIFLNRNLHIDKATASLLVSISYAAIVLFMLFTPYVVKKLGTVGTICFTVLLSVPFMLIIANGDRFGKAMIPMVGIGLFMRAGLANLGSPAESSLSMMIAPKHLRPAFTSVVNFMAGIVSIVSGNFTGKFLFATQEGYRSAYYIAAALYFLAALVMVTLFQKYNRKEEEA
;
A
#
# COMPACT_ATOMS: atom_id res chain seq x y z
N MET A 1 12.55 27.02 -33.28
CA MET A 1 11.42 26.70 -32.39
C MET A 1 11.02 25.22 -32.42
N MET A 2 10.80 24.61 -33.60
CA MET A 2 10.40 23.17 -33.69
C MET A 2 11.45 22.20 -33.13
N GLU A 3 12.75 22.38 -33.43
CA GLU A 3 13.81 21.53 -32.89
C GLU A 3 13.94 21.61 -31.37
N HIS A 4 13.75 22.81 -30.80
CA HIS A 4 13.76 22.98 -29.34
C HIS A 4 12.57 22.28 -28.69
N ALA A 5 11.36 22.38 -29.26
CA ALA A 5 10.17 21.69 -28.77
C ALA A 5 10.33 20.16 -28.83
N GLN A 6 10.89 19.62 -29.91
CA GLN A 6 11.20 18.19 -30.06
C GLN A 6 12.22 17.69 -29.00
N SER A 7 13.26 18.48 -28.73
CA SER A 7 14.27 18.14 -27.71
C SER A 7 13.70 18.12 -26.30
N VAL A 8 12.77 19.04 -25.97
CA VAL A 8 12.04 19.06 -24.69
C VAL A 8 11.14 17.84 -24.56
N GLN A 9 10.36 17.53 -25.62
CA GLN A 9 9.46 16.37 -25.64
C GLN A 9 10.24 15.07 -25.42
N GLN A 10 11.35 14.85 -26.13
CA GLN A 10 12.20 13.68 -25.98
C GLN A 10 12.76 13.55 -24.55
N ARG A 11 13.24 14.66 -23.97
CA ARG A 11 13.75 14.69 -22.60
C ARG A 11 12.67 14.29 -21.59
N GLN A 12 11.49 14.85 -21.70
CA GLN A 12 10.39 14.58 -20.76
C GLN A 12 9.86 13.15 -20.89
N LYS A 13 9.74 12.63 -22.12
CA LYS A 13 9.41 11.23 -22.37
C LYS A 13 10.45 10.29 -21.75
N ARG A 14 11.74 10.59 -21.91
CA ARG A 14 12.82 9.82 -21.28
C ARG A 14 12.73 9.86 -19.76
N ASN A 15 12.51 11.02 -19.16
CA ASN A 15 12.36 11.17 -17.72
C ASN A 15 11.19 10.35 -17.17
N LEU A 16 10.04 10.31 -17.87
CA LEU A 16 8.90 9.45 -17.50
C LEU A 16 9.26 7.96 -17.57
N ILE A 17 9.93 7.52 -18.63
CA ILE A 17 10.35 6.11 -18.75
C ILE A 17 11.32 5.74 -17.63
N LEU A 18 12.32 6.58 -17.33
CA LEU A 18 13.26 6.35 -16.24
C LEU A 18 12.57 6.34 -14.87
N PHE A 19 11.59 7.21 -14.67
CA PHE A 19 10.75 7.18 -13.48
C PHE A 19 9.96 5.87 -13.37
N ILE A 20 9.32 5.40 -14.45
CA ILE A 20 8.59 4.13 -14.46
C ILE A 20 9.51 2.97 -14.07
N VAL A 21 10.71 2.92 -14.65
CA VAL A 21 11.69 1.87 -14.32
C VAL A 21 12.07 1.93 -12.83
N SER A 22 12.40 3.12 -12.31
CA SER A 22 12.71 3.28 -10.89
C SER A 22 11.52 2.94 -9.99
N TYR A 23 10.30 3.30 -10.41
CA TYR A 23 9.05 3.00 -9.69
C TYR A 23 8.79 1.51 -9.60
N VAL A 24 8.97 0.77 -10.70
CA VAL A 24 8.82 -0.70 -10.71
C VAL A 24 9.85 -1.34 -9.79
N ILE A 25 11.14 -0.96 -9.87
CA ILE A 25 12.19 -1.52 -9.01
C ILE A 25 11.89 -1.24 -7.54
N ASN A 26 11.44 -0.04 -7.18
CA ASN A 26 11.08 0.28 -5.80
C ASN A 26 9.84 -0.51 -5.33
N ASN A 27 8.88 -0.79 -6.22
CA ASN A 27 7.73 -1.65 -5.89
C ASN A 27 8.11 -3.12 -5.73
N LEU A 28 9.23 -3.58 -6.31
CA LEU A 28 9.79 -4.89 -5.97
C LEU A 28 10.16 -4.95 -4.47
N ALA A 29 10.76 -3.89 -3.92
CA ALA A 29 11.03 -3.81 -2.48
C ALA A 29 9.74 -3.80 -1.64
N SER A 30 8.68 -3.17 -2.15
CA SER A 30 7.40 -3.09 -1.44
C SER A 30 6.77 -4.47 -1.22
N GLY A 31 6.79 -5.36 -2.20
CA GLY A 31 6.26 -6.72 -2.05
C GLY A 31 6.97 -7.50 -0.94
N ILE A 32 8.29 -7.34 -0.81
CA ILE A 32 9.07 -7.95 0.27
C ILE A 32 8.80 -7.25 1.62
N LEU A 33 8.65 -5.91 1.62
CA LEU A 33 8.40 -5.13 2.83
C LEU A 33 7.09 -5.53 3.52
N TYR A 34 6.02 -5.75 2.75
CA TYR A 34 4.71 -6.14 3.29
C TYR A 34 4.53 -7.65 3.50
N ASP A 35 5.51 -8.46 3.13
CA ASP A 35 5.48 -9.91 3.32
C ASP A 35 6.68 -10.40 4.16
N THR A 36 7.83 -10.63 3.54
CA THR A 36 8.99 -11.26 4.19
C THR A 36 9.54 -10.41 5.33
N TYR A 37 9.58 -9.09 5.18
CA TYR A 37 10.06 -8.17 6.21
C TYR A 37 9.18 -8.21 7.48
N VAL A 38 7.86 -8.16 7.33
CA VAL A 38 6.94 -8.23 8.49
C VAL A 38 7.03 -9.59 9.16
N ASN A 39 7.16 -10.68 8.40
CA ASN A 39 7.39 -12.02 8.94
C ASN A 39 8.74 -12.14 9.67
N TYR A 40 9.80 -11.53 9.15
CA TYR A 40 11.08 -11.46 9.84
C TYR A 40 10.96 -10.70 11.17
N LEU A 41 10.31 -9.54 11.16
CA LEU A 41 10.03 -8.77 12.38
C LEU A 41 9.23 -9.57 13.41
N GLN A 42 8.26 -10.39 12.97
CA GLN A 42 7.47 -11.25 13.86
C GLN A 42 8.35 -12.18 14.69
N GLU A 43 9.50 -12.58 14.16
CA GLU A 43 10.44 -13.47 14.85
C GLU A 43 11.48 -12.73 15.70
N VAL A 44 11.86 -11.48 15.31
CA VAL A 44 12.97 -10.77 15.95
C VAL A 44 12.52 -9.59 16.82
N SER A 45 11.35 -9.01 16.56
CA SER A 45 10.78 -7.88 17.29
C SER A 45 9.26 -7.87 17.17
N LEU A 46 8.59 -8.65 18.02
CA LEU A 46 7.14 -8.71 18.04
C LEU A 46 6.47 -7.33 18.20
N PRO A 47 6.97 -6.39 19.04
CA PRO A 47 6.38 -5.06 19.15
C PRO A 47 6.39 -4.28 17.83
N THR A 48 7.50 -4.35 17.06
CA THR A 48 7.60 -3.70 15.75
C THR A 48 6.66 -4.34 14.73
N ALA A 49 6.63 -5.66 14.69
CA ALA A 49 5.76 -6.41 13.76
C ALA A 49 4.27 -6.10 13.99
N THR A 50 3.81 -6.17 15.24
CA THR A 50 2.39 -5.98 15.60
C THR A 50 1.92 -4.54 15.46
N SER A 51 2.84 -3.57 15.50
CA SER A 51 2.57 -2.15 15.30
C SER A 51 2.92 -1.67 13.88
N PHE A 52 3.20 -2.57 12.94
CA PHE A 52 3.68 -2.23 11.59
C PHE A 52 2.78 -1.22 10.88
N TRP A 53 1.46 -1.34 11.04
CA TRP A 53 0.52 -0.39 10.44
C TRP A 53 0.56 1.01 11.07
N ALA A 54 0.96 1.13 12.33
CA ALA A 54 1.23 2.43 12.94
C ALA A 54 2.44 3.11 12.29
N PHE A 55 3.51 2.36 12.01
CA PHE A 55 4.67 2.88 11.27
C PHE A 55 4.29 3.32 9.85
N TYR A 56 3.37 2.61 9.19
CA TYR A 56 2.81 3.03 7.91
C TYR A 56 2.14 4.41 8.03
N GLY A 57 1.34 4.65 9.06
CA GLY A 57 0.72 5.96 9.33
C GLY A 57 1.75 7.07 9.56
N TYR A 58 2.77 6.83 10.39
CA TYR A 58 3.87 7.78 10.61
C TYR A 58 4.64 8.06 9.32
N ALA A 59 4.94 7.02 8.53
CA ALA A 59 5.62 7.15 7.26
C ALA A 59 4.80 7.96 6.24
N THR A 60 3.48 7.82 6.24
CA THR A 60 2.57 8.60 5.38
C THR A 60 2.69 10.09 5.69
N PHE A 61 2.67 10.49 6.97
CA PHE A 61 2.89 11.89 7.35
C PHE A 61 4.27 12.39 6.97
N LEU A 62 5.31 11.63 7.31
CA LEU A 62 6.68 12.03 7.00
C LEU A 62 6.89 12.18 5.50
N SER A 63 6.36 11.26 4.70
CA SER A 63 6.41 11.33 3.23
C SER A 63 5.69 12.56 2.68
N ALA A 64 4.54 12.91 3.24
CA ALA A 64 3.80 14.11 2.83
C ALA A 64 4.61 15.39 3.11
N PHE A 65 5.25 15.49 4.29
CA PHE A 65 6.13 16.61 4.61
C PHE A 65 7.35 16.68 3.71
N ILE A 66 8.00 15.55 3.43
CA ILE A 66 9.17 15.50 2.54
C ILE A 66 8.77 15.91 1.12
N LEU A 67 7.58 15.51 0.64
CA LEU A 67 7.09 15.87 -0.69
C LEU A 67 6.93 17.39 -0.86
N LEU A 68 6.65 18.14 0.21
CA LEU A 68 6.60 19.62 0.15
C LEU A 68 7.95 20.25 -0.23
N LEU A 69 9.04 19.49 -0.18
CA LEU A 69 10.36 19.95 -0.63
C LEU A 69 10.53 19.83 -2.16
N ALA A 70 9.66 19.09 -2.86
CA ALA A 70 9.78 18.85 -4.31
C ALA A 70 9.93 20.14 -5.14
N PRO A 71 9.14 21.23 -4.91
CA PRO A 71 9.29 22.48 -5.66
C PRO A 71 10.64 23.19 -5.47
N LYS A 72 11.37 22.88 -4.38
CA LYS A 72 12.68 23.47 -4.07
C LYS A 72 13.84 22.55 -4.49
N SER A 73 13.71 21.24 -4.21
CA SER A 73 14.80 20.27 -4.37
C SER A 73 14.77 19.54 -5.72
N GLY A 74 13.63 19.54 -6.42
CA GLY A 74 13.34 18.67 -7.55
C GLY A 74 12.97 17.25 -7.11
N TYR A 75 12.35 16.51 -8.00
CA TYR A 75 11.93 15.13 -7.74
C TYR A 75 13.10 14.15 -7.71
N LYS A 76 14.14 14.37 -8.52
CA LYS A 76 15.31 13.49 -8.61
C LYS A 76 15.97 13.25 -7.26
N LYS A 77 16.15 14.30 -6.45
CA LYS A 77 16.75 14.17 -5.11
C LYS A 77 15.88 13.36 -4.15
N LEU A 78 14.56 13.55 -4.24
CA LEU A 78 13.61 12.80 -3.43
C LEU A 78 13.56 11.32 -3.84
N LEU A 79 13.64 11.02 -5.14
CA LEU A 79 13.72 9.64 -5.64
C LEU A 79 15.01 8.95 -5.19
N LEU A 80 16.15 9.65 -5.22
CA LEU A 80 17.40 9.13 -4.67
C LEU A 80 17.32 8.87 -3.18
N PHE A 81 16.66 9.75 -2.42
CA PHE A 81 16.39 9.54 -1.00
C PHE A 81 15.52 8.28 -0.80
N CYS A 82 14.45 8.08 -1.58
CA CYS A 82 13.60 6.89 -1.48
C CYS A 82 14.41 5.60 -1.64
N ALA A 83 15.21 5.51 -2.70
CA ALA A 83 16.03 4.33 -2.98
C ALA A 83 17.05 4.08 -1.86
N ALA A 84 17.78 5.11 -1.43
CA ALA A 84 18.80 5.01 -0.39
C ALA A 84 18.18 4.67 0.97
N ALA A 85 17.08 5.33 1.36
CA ALA A 85 16.40 5.12 2.63
C ALA A 85 15.84 3.68 2.73
N THR A 86 15.14 3.22 1.70
CA THR A 86 14.57 1.87 1.66
C THR A 86 15.68 0.82 1.72
N SER A 87 16.74 0.97 0.92
CA SER A 87 17.86 0.02 0.91
C SER A 87 18.60 0.01 2.24
N ALA A 88 18.94 1.18 2.79
CA ALA A 88 19.61 1.29 4.09
C ALA A 88 18.80 0.61 5.20
N ALA A 89 17.47 0.78 5.19
CA ALA A 89 16.59 0.14 6.15
C ALA A 89 16.66 -1.39 6.10
N PHE A 90 16.69 -1.99 4.90
CA PHE A 90 16.83 -3.44 4.75
C PHE A 90 18.17 -3.94 5.30
N PHE A 91 19.25 -3.21 5.08
CA PHE A 91 20.56 -3.60 5.66
C PHE A 91 20.59 -3.39 7.19
N CYS A 92 20.10 -2.27 7.69
CA CYS A 92 20.11 -1.99 9.13
C CYS A 92 19.32 -3.03 9.92
N VAL A 93 18.13 -3.44 9.46
CA VAL A 93 17.30 -4.43 10.17
C VAL A 93 17.96 -5.80 10.24
N VAL A 94 18.79 -6.16 9.26
CA VAL A 94 19.51 -7.44 9.21
C VAL A 94 20.73 -7.45 10.10
N TYR A 95 21.55 -6.39 10.04
CA TYR A 95 22.87 -6.38 10.68
C TYR A 95 22.87 -5.85 12.11
N ILE A 96 21.87 -5.05 12.51
CA ILE A 96 21.86 -4.40 13.83
C ILE A 96 20.66 -4.91 14.65
N LYS A 97 20.94 -5.76 15.64
CA LYS A 97 19.93 -6.37 16.51
C LYS A 97 19.59 -5.44 17.69
N SER A 98 18.76 -4.44 17.44
CA SER A 98 18.29 -3.49 18.47
C SER A 98 16.86 -3.09 18.17
N GLU A 99 15.99 -3.05 19.19
CA GLU A 99 14.60 -2.60 19.05
C GLU A 99 14.50 -1.20 18.42
N MET A 100 15.37 -0.28 18.83
CA MET A 100 15.40 1.06 18.27
C MET A 100 15.72 1.05 16.78
N VAL A 101 16.63 0.16 16.35
CA VAL A 101 16.97 0.01 14.92
C VAL A 101 15.84 -0.64 14.16
N PHE A 102 15.12 -1.60 14.74
CA PHE A 102 13.92 -2.19 14.10
C PHE A 102 12.84 -1.13 13.88
N TYR A 103 12.57 -0.27 14.88
CA TYR A 103 11.62 0.85 14.73
C TYR A 103 12.05 1.84 13.65
N LEU A 104 13.30 2.33 13.71
CA LEU A 104 13.81 3.32 12.76
C LEU A 104 13.92 2.76 11.34
N SER A 105 14.37 1.51 11.18
CA SER A 105 14.44 0.85 9.88
C SER A 105 13.05 0.65 9.28
N THR A 106 12.06 0.23 10.07
CA THR A 106 10.69 0.08 9.61
C THR A 106 10.10 1.41 9.15
N LEU A 107 10.28 2.47 9.95
CA LEU A 107 9.84 3.81 9.61
C LEU A 107 10.53 4.31 8.32
N LEU A 108 11.84 4.10 8.21
CA LEU A 108 12.64 4.54 7.08
C LEU A 108 12.27 3.81 5.78
N ALA A 109 12.11 2.48 5.85
CA ALA A 109 11.69 1.66 4.70
C ALA A 109 10.31 2.09 4.19
N LEU A 110 9.33 2.20 5.10
CA LEU A 110 7.98 2.63 4.78
C LEU A 110 7.95 4.06 4.23
N THR A 111 8.77 4.97 4.79
CA THR A 111 8.86 6.35 4.29
C THR A 111 9.42 6.38 2.86
N GLY A 112 10.47 5.62 2.57
CA GLY A 112 11.05 5.55 1.23
C GLY A 112 10.05 5.01 0.20
N VAL A 113 9.35 3.93 0.52
CA VAL A 113 8.33 3.33 -0.35
C VAL A 113 7.13 4.27 -0.53
N GLN A 114 6.58 4.81 0.56
CA GLN A 114 5.42 5.71 0.52
C GLN A 114 5.70 7.01 -0.22
N LEU A 115 6.85 7.62 0.02
CA LEU A 115 7.25 8.84 -0.68
C LEU A 115 7.32 8.59 -2.19
N HIS A 116 7.92 7.47 -2.61
CA HIS A 116 7.99 7.11 -4.03
C HIS A 116 6.58 6.91 -4.63
N PHE A 117 5.69 6.25 -3.88
CA PHE A 117 4.32 6.02 -4.32
C PHE A 117 3.53 7.33 -4.48
N ILE A 118 3.57 8.23 -3.49
CA ILE A 118 2.82 9.50 -3.56
C ILE A 118 3.40 10.48 -4.58
N MET A 119 4.67 10.35 -4.96
CA MET A 119 5.28 11.13 -6.05
C MET A 119 4.75 10.75 -7.43
N LEU A 120 4.12 9.60 -7.62
CA LEU A 120 3.62 9.15 -8.92
C LEU A 120 2.72 10.20 -9.59
N ALA A 121 1.69 10.67 -8.91
CA ALA A 121 0.73 11.60 -9.48
C ALA A 121 1.36 12.97 -9.83
N PRO A 122 2.07 13.67 -8.92
CA PRO A 122 2.66 14.95 -9.23
C PRO A 122 3.81 14.83 -10.24
N TYR A 123 4.59 13.75 -10.25
CA TYR A 123 5.63 13.52 -11.25
C TYR A 123 5.06 13.36 -12.64
N VAL A 124 4.02 12.52 -12.80
CA VAL A 124 3.36 12.34 -14.09
C VAL A 124 2.71 13.64 -14.55
N ALA A 125 2.06 14.39 -13.66
CA ALA A 125 1.48 15.69 -14.00
C ALA A 125 2.53 16.69 -14.51
N ALA A 126 3.72 16.71 -13.89
CA ALA A 126 4.80 17.61 -14.29
C ALA A 126 5.40 17.29 -15.68
N TYR A 127 5.47 16.01 -16.05
CA TYR A 127 6.21 15.58 -17.23
C TYR A 127 5.35 15.08 -18.40
N ALA A 128 4.10 14.62 -18.18
CA ALA A 128 3.29 13.99 -19.22
C ALA A 128 2.77 14.97 -20.26
N ASN A 129 2.47 16.22 -19.87
CA ASN A 129 1.89 17.22 -20.78
C ASN A 129 2.76 17.52 -22.02
N HIS A 130 4.07 17.39 -21.90
CA HIS A 130 5.01 17.63 -23.00
C HIS A 130 5.64 16.34 -23.56
N ALA A 131 5.40 15.17 -22.93
CA ALA A 131 5.97 13.90 -23.36
C ALA A 131 5.21 13.23 -24.52
N GLY A 132 4.02 13.76 -24.84
CA GLY A 132 3.07 13.15 -25.76
C GLY A 132 2.23 12.05 -25.11
N GLY A 133 0.96 11.99 -25.49
CA GLY A 133 -0.05 11.12 -24.88
C GLY A 133 -0.79 11.79 -23.71
N LYS A 134 -1.86 11.12 -23.25
CA LYS A 134 -2.65 11.62 -22.11
C LYS A 134 -1.95 11.30 -20.79
N SER A 135 -1.94 12.23 -19.85
CA SER A 135 -1.36 12.01 -18.50
C SER A 135 -1.95 10.80 -17.80
N ILE A 136 -3.25 10.54 -18.01
CA ILE A 136 -3.93 9.38 -17.44
C ILE A 136 -3.34 8.05 -17.93
N ASP A 137 -2.90 7.97 -19.19
CA ASP A 137 -2.32 6.74 -19.74
C ASP A 137 -0.95 6.45 -19.10
N TRP A 138 -0.11 7.49 -18.90
CA TRP A 138 1.16 7.37 -18.22
C TRP A 138 0.99 6.95 -16.75
N TYR A 139 0.04 7.60 -16.05
CA TYR A 139 -0.30 7.27 -14.67
C TYR A 139 -0.76 5.82 -14.54
N THR A 140 -1.73 5.42 -15.34
CA THR A 140 -2.34 4.08 -15.30
C THR A 140 -1.31 2.99 -15.59
N ARG A 141 -0.47 3.18 -16.62
CA ARG A 141 0.61 2.23 -16.94
C ARG A 141 1.60 2.08 -15.79
N THR A 142 2.05 3.19 -15.22
CA THR A 142 3.01 3.15 -14.10
C THR A 142 2.42 2.46 -12.89
N TYR A 143 1.17 2.79 -12.56
CA TYR A 143 0.45 2.20 -11.44
C TYR A 143 0.30 0.67 -11.59
N TYR A 144 -0.13 0.20 -12.75
CA TYR A 144 -0.25 -1.24 -13.00
C TYR A 144 1.10 -1.97 -12.98
N MET A 145 2.14 -1.37 -13.56
CA MET A 145 3.48 -1.96 -13.51
C MET A 145 3.99 -2.08 -12.08
N GLY A 146 3.65 -1.15 -11.20
CA GLY A 146 3.94 -1.26 -9.77
C GLY A 146 3.30 -2.48 -9.12
N TYR A 147 2.01 -2.75 -9.39
CA TYR A 147 1.32 -3.94 -8.87
C TYR A 147 1.87 -5.25 -9.43
N VAL A 148 2.32 -5.26 -10.69
CA VAL A 148 3.05 -6.41 -11.23
C VAL A 148 4.33 -6.67 -10.43
N GLY A 149 5.07 -5.62 -10.08
CA GLY A 149 6.22 -5.71 -9.18
C GLY A 149 5.85 -6.30 -7.81
N TYR A 150 4.81 -5.81 -7.19
CA TYR A 150 4.26 -6.35 -5.94
C TYR A 150 3.94 -7.84 -6.02
N PHE A 151 3.17 -8.24 -7.04
CA PHE A 151 2.82 -9.63 -7.28
C PHE A 151 4.05 -10.52 -7.38
N LEU A 152 4.99 -10.15 -8.26
CA LEU A 152 6.18 -10.95 -8.53
C LEU A 152 7.03 -11.13 -7.27
N THR A 153 7.30 -10.07 -6.53
CA THR A 153 8.21 -10.17 -5.38
C THR A 153 7.56 -10.76 -4.14
N THR A 154 6.27 -10.58 -3.92
CA THR A 154 5.58 -11.30 -2.85
C THR A 154 5.60 -12.81 -3.12
N PHE A 155 5.32 -13.23 -4.35
CA PHE A 155 5.38 -14.64 -4.75
C PHE A 155 6.80 -15.20 -4.67
N LEU A 156 7.75 -14.57 -5.35
CA LEU A 156 9.15 -15.03 -5.41
C LEU A 156 9.83 -14.91 -4.04
N GLY A 157 9.52 -13.91 -3.26
CA GLY A 157 10.07 -13.70 -1.92
C GLY A 157 9.75 -14.84 -0.96
N GLY A 158 8.50 -15.29 -0.94
CA GLY A 158 8.11 -16.45 -0.13
C GLY A 158 8.82 -17.73 -0.57
N ALA A 159 8.89 -17.98 -1.87
CA ALA A 159 9.59 -19.14 -2.42
C ALA A 159 11.11 -19.06 -2.18
N ALA A 160 11.72 -17.88 -2.35
CA ALA A 160 13.14 -17.63 -2.07
C ALA A 160 13.46 -17.81 -0.59
N THR A 161 12.63 -17.32 0.31
CA THR A 161 12.78 -17.53 1.76
C THR A 161 12.85 -19.02 2.09
N VAL A 162 11.92 -19.83 1.56
CA VAL A 162 11.93 -21.29 1.77
C VAL A 162 13.18 -21.94 1.15
N LYS A 163 13.60 -21.50 -0.04
CA LYS A 163 14.78 -22.03 -0.70
C LYS A 163 16.06 -21.72 0.08
N LEU A 164 16.25 -20.49 0.52
CA LEU A 164 17.43 -20.09 1.30
C LEU A 164 17.41 -20.74 2.69
N PHE A 165 16.26 -20.84 3.33
CA PHE A 165 16.10 -21.62 4.54
C PHE A 165 16.50 -23.08 4.35
N SER A 166 16.10 -23.72 3.22
CA SER A 166 16.50 -25.09 2.94
C SER A 166 18.03 -25.28 2.85
N VAL A 167 18.73 -24.27 2.33
CA VAL A 167 20.20 -24.26 2.23
C VAL A 167 20.83 -24.12 3.63
N HIS A 168 20.37 -23.16 4.44
CA HIS A 168 20.91 -22.93 5.79
C HIS A 168 20.65 -24.08 6.76
N ALA A 169 19.49 -24.75 6.62
CA ALA A 169 19.11 -25.88 7.48
C ALA A 169 19.66 -27.23 6.99
N GLY A 170 20.19 -27.29 5.76
CA GLY A 170 20.56 -28.56 5.13
C GLY A 170 19.37 -29.46 4.76
N PHE A 171 18.17 -28.88 4.61
CA PHE A 171 16.94 -29.60 4.28
C PHE A 171 16.70 -29.66 2.77
N SER A 172 15.93 -30.64 2.31
CA SER A 172 15.29 -30.55 1.01
C SER A 172 14.30 -29.37 0.97
N TYR A 173 14.00 -28.85 -0.22
CA TYR A 173 13.00 -27.76 -0.35
C TYR A 173 11.63 -28.16 0.22
N ALA A 174 11.21 -29.43 0.02
CA ALA A 174 9.94 -29.94 0.51
C ALA A 174 9.88 -29.99 2.06
N GLU A 175 10.95 -30.45 2.71
CA GLU A 175 11.08 -30.46 4.16
C GLU A 175 11.10 -29.01 4.71
N ALA A 176 11.95 -28.14 4.15
CA ALA A 176 12.00 -26.75 4.56
C ALA A 176 10.62 -26.08 4.43
N LYS A 177 9.92 -26.30 3.32
CA LYS A 177 8.56 -25.80 3.10
C LYS A 177 7.60 -26.28 4.18
N ALA A 178 7.60 -27.57 4.50
CA ALA A 178 6.76 -28.13 5.55
C ALA A 178 7.08 -27.53 6.94
N GLN A 179 8.36 -27.36 7.28
CA GLN A 179 8.79 -26.75 8.55
C GLN A 179 8.30 -25.31 8.69
N THR A 180 8.19 -24.53 7.62
CA THR A 180 7.70 -23.16 7.69
C THR A 180 6.22 -23.06 8.10
N ALA A 181 5.42 -24.12 7.97
CA ALA A 181 4.04 -24.14 8.45
C ALA A 181 3.94 -24.12 9.99
N TYR A 182 4.98 -24.57 10.69
CA TYR A 182 5.05 -24.69 12.14
C TYR A 182 6.26 -23.97 12.73
N ILE A 183 6.69 -22.87 12.11
CA ILE A 183 7.95 -22.19 12.45
C ILE A 183 8.01 -21.71 13.91
N ALA A 184 6.86 -21.55 14.57
CA ALA A 184 6.80 -21.20 16.00
C ALA A 184 7.18 -22.36 16.91
N GLU A 185 7.11 -23.60 16.43
CA GLU A 185 7.21 -24.83 17.21
C GLU A 185 8.52 -25.59 16.94
N VAL A 186 9.29 -25.16 15.94
CA VAL A 186 10.55 -25.81 15.57
C VAL A 186 11.66 -25.54 16.58
N SER A 187 12.73 -26.35 16.52
CA SER A 187 13.92 -26.15 17.36
C SER A 187 14.61 -24.80 17.06
N GLU A 188 15.36 -24.29 18.03
CA GLU A 188 16.08 -23.01 17.92
C GLU A 188 17.08 -23.00 16.74
N SER A 189 17.72 -24.15 16.44
CA SER A 189 18.62 -24.26 15.30
C SER A 189 17.87 -24.11 13.95
N VAL A 190 16.71 -24.73 13.82
CA VAL A 190 15.86 -24.62 12.63
C VAL A 190 15.31 -23.21 12.47
N ARG A 191 14.88 -22.60 13.58
CA ARG A 191 14.42 -21.21 13.60
C ARG A 191 15.52 -20.23 13.19
N THR A 192 16.75 -20.42 13.68
CA THR A 192 17.91 -19.62 13.28
C THR A 192 18.17 -19.72 11.78
N ALA A 193 18.18 -20.94 11.23
CA ALA A 193 18.34 -21.13 9.78
C ALA A 193 17.21 -20.47 8.97
N TYR A 194 15.98 -20.48 9.46
CA TYR A 194 14.87 -19.76 8.84
C TYR A 194 15.06 -18.24 8.86
N LEU A 195 15.56 -17.70 9.97
CA LEU A 195 15.88 -16.28 10.08
C LEU A 195 17.02 -15.89 9.12
N ASP A 196 18.03 -16.74 8.96
CA ASP A 196 19.12 -16.49 8.02
C ASP A 196 18.61 -16.49 6.57
N GLY A 197 17.70 -17.41 6.21
CA GLY A 197 17.04 -17.39 4.90
C GLY A 197 16.22 -16.11 4.66
N ASN A 198 15.51 -15.59 5.66
CA ASN A 198 14.82 -14.30 5.57
C ASN A 198 15.81 -13.14 5.40
N ARG A 199 16.92 -13.13 6.16
CA ARG A 199 17.98 -12.10 6.06
C ARG A 199 18.55 -12.02 4.67
N ASP A 200 18.83 -13.16 4.05
CA ASP A 200 19.36 -13.21 2.68
C ASP A 200 18.38 -12.58 1.69
N VAL A 201 17.08 -12.86 1.81
CA VAL A 201 16.05 -12.21 0.97
C VAL A 201 16.03 -10.70 1.20
N LEU A 202 16.13 -10.23 2.45
CA LEU A 202 16.17 -8.80 2.76
C LEU A 202 17.42 -8.11 2.21
N ILE A 203 18.58 -8.75 2.31
CA ILE A 203 19.85 -8.25 1.73
C ILE A 203 19.74 -8.14 0.20
N ILE A 204 19.27 -9.21 -0.47
CA ILE A 204 19.04 -9.20 -1.92
C ILE A 204 18.09 -8.07 -2.30
N THR A 205 17.00 -7.89 -1.54
CA THR A 205 16.04 -6.81 -1.77
C THR A 205 16.67 -5.43 -1.61
N GLY A 206 17.49 -5.23 -0.59
CA GLY A 206 18.26 -4.00 -0.39
C GLY A 206 19.17 -3.70 -1.58
N LEU A 207 19.89 -4.70 -2.10
CA LEU A 207 20.74 -4.56 -3.29
C LEU A 207 19.92 -4.24 -4.54
N VAL A 208 18.81 -4.96 -4.77
CA VAL A 208 17.90 -4.69 -5.91
C VAL A 208 17.33 -3.26 -5.83
N THR A 209 16.97 -2.81 -4.62
CA THR A 209 16.48 -1.43 -4.42
C THR A 209 17.52 -0.39 -4.79
N LEU A 210 18.81 -0.64 -4.50
CA LEU A 210 19.90 0.24 -4.94
C LEU A 210 19.98 0.36 -6.46
N LEU A 211 19.59 -0.67 -7.22
CA LEU A 211 19.57 -0.60 -8.68
C LEU A 211 18.59 0.46 -9.20
N SER A 212 17.58 0.85 -8.41
CA SER A 212 16.68 1.95 -8.78
C SER A 212 17.39 3.30 -8.87
N ILE A 213 18.54 3.44 -8.24
CA ILE A 213 19.40 4.64 -8.34
C ILE A 213 19.89 4.85 -9.78
N LEU A 214 20.19 3.78 -10.50
CA LEU A 214 20.72 3.88 -11.87
C LEU A 214 19.79 4.66 -12.81
N PRO A 215 18.52 4.27 -13.02
CA PRO A 215 17.61 5.07 -13.86
C PRO A 215 17.42 6.49 -13.32
N ILE A 216 17.39 6.68 -11.98
CA ILE A 216 17.21 8.01 -11.38
C ILE A 216 18.39 8.94 -11.72
N LEU A 217 19.62 8.44 -11.73
CA LEU A 217 20.81 9.25 -12.07
C LEU A 217 20.71 9.83 -13.49
N PHE A 218 20.08 9.11 -14.42
CA PHE A 218 19.89 9.56 -15.81
C PHE A 218 18.67 10.48 -16.00
N ILE A 219 17.87 10.74 -14.99
CA ILE A 219 16.80 11.75 -15.03
C ILE A 219 17.44 13.13 -15.10
N HIS A 220 17.03 13.92 -16.11
CA HIS A 220 17.49 15.29 -16.33
C HIS A 220 16.34 16.26 -16.05
N GLU A 221 16.32 16.78 -14.82
CA GLU A 221 15.35 17.80 -14.38
C GLU A 221 15.89 19.21 -14.66
N LYS A 222 15.00 20.08 -15.13
CA LYS A 222 15.21 21.53 -15.15
C LYS A 222 14.25 22.19 -14.16
N LYS A 223 14.64 23.32 -13.57
CA LYS A 223 13.78 24.07 -12.64
C LYS A 223 12.41 24.41 -13.24
N GLU A 224 12.37 24.66 -14.53
CA GLU A 224 11.15 24.96 -15.29
C GLU A 224 10.13 23.80 -15.25
N ASP A 225 10.60 22.55 -15.18
CA ASP A 225 9.73 21.37 -15.22
C ASP A 225 8.86 21.25 -13.94
N TYR A 226 9.33 21.78 -12.80
CA TYR A 226 8.61 21.71 -11.52
C TYR A 226 8.32 23.09 -10.91
N ALA A 227 8.79 24.19 -11.52
CA ALA A 227 8.47 25.54 -11.08
C ALA A 227 7.00 25.91 -11.36
N ALA A 228 6.39 25.34 -12.41
CA ALA A 228 4.96 25.53 -12.70
C ALA A 228 4.06 24.98 -11.57
N LEU A 229 4.50 23.91 -10.90
CA LEU A 229 3.84 23.40 -9.69
C LEU A 229 3.89 24.41 -8.53
N LYS A 230 4.91 25.28 -8.53
CA LYS A 230 5.03 26.35 -7.55
C LYS A 230 3.98 27.44 -7.76
N GLU A 231 3.67 27.77 -9.02
CA GLU A 231 2.64 28.76 -9.34
C GLU A 231 1.22 28.26 -9.05
N GLU A 232 0.92 26.98 -9.30
CA GLU A 232 -0.34 26.36 -8.89
C GLU A 232 -0.47 26.19 -7.36
N THR A 233 0.65 25.94 -6.66
CA THR A 233 0.67 25.80 -5.20
C THR A 233 0.79 27.16 -4.50
N GLU A 234 1.37 28.16 -5.15
CA GLU A 234 1.51 29.56 -4.69
C GLU A 234 0.40 30.47 -5.22
N GLN A 235 -0.73 29.97 -5.75
CA GLN A 235 -1.96 30.74 -5.67
C GLN A 235 -2.17 31.06 -4.20
N LYS A 236 -1.77 32.28 -3.86
CA LYS A 236 -1.44 32.85 -2.54
C LYS A 236 -2.58 32.75 -1.54
N GLN A 237 -2.98 31.52 -1.19
CA GLN A 237 -3.76 31.35 0.02
C GLN A 237 -2.79 31.41 1.22
N SER A 238 -2.99 32.42 2.05
CA SER A 238 -2.30 32.51 3.33
C SER A 238 -2.54 31.24 4.15
N LEU A 239 -1.64 30.90 5.07
CA LEU A 239 -1.84 29.77 5.99
C LEU A 239 -3.18 29.88 6.73
N ARG A 240 -3.65 31.11 7.00
CA ARG A 240 -4.92 31.39 7.63
C ARG A 240 -6.11 31.04 6.73
N GLU A 241 -6.04 31.32 5.43
CA GLU A 241 -7.09 30.95 4.46
C GLU A 241 -7.16 29.43 4.29
N ARG A 242 -6.01 28.75 4.17
CA ARG A 242 -5.96 27.28 4.12
C ARG A 242 -6.54 26.63 5.39
N ALA A 243 -6.21 27.18 6.56
CA ALA A 243 -6.80 26.73 7.82
C ALA A 243 -8.32 26.98 7.84
N GLY A 244 -8.77 28.14 7.33
CA GLY A 244 -10.19 28.45 7.17
C GLY A 244 -10.92 27.45 6.26
N ASP A 245 -10.32 27.10 5.13
CA ASP A 245 -10.86 26.10 4.20
C ASP A 245 -10.98 24.71 4.85
N ILE A 246 -9.95 24.28 5.57
CA ILE A 246 -9.97 23.01 6.32
C ILE A 246 -11.09 23.01 7.37
N ILE A 247 -11.20 24.08 8.15
CA ILE A 247 -12.25 24.24 9.15
C ILE A 247 -13.64 24.23 8.49
N SER A 248 -13.82 24.95 7.38
CA SER A 248 -15.09 25.01 6.67
C SER A 248 -15.52 23.63 6.12
N VAL A 249 -14.57 22.81 5.70
CA VAL A 249 -14.82 21.41 5.30
C VAL A 249 -15.31 20.58 6.48
N LEU A 250 -14.65 20.69 7.64
CA LEU A 250 -14.99 19.91 8.84
C LEU A 250 -16.37 20.25 9.41
N PHE A 251 -16.88 21.48 9.18
CA PHE A 251 -18.24 21.85 9.59
C PHE A 251 -19.34 21.37 8.61
N ARG A 252 -18.98 20.77 7.48
CA ARG A 252 -19.98 20.22 6.55
C ARG A 252 -20.38 18.80 6.97
N LYS A 253 -21.67 18.59 7.24
CA LYS A 253 -22.21 17.29 7.66
C LYS A 253 -21.81 16.15 6.71
N ASP A 254 -21.94 16.35 5.40
CA ASP A 254 -21.62 15.32 4.42
C ASP A 254 -20.11 14.98 4.41
N ALA A 255 -19.25 16.00 4.57
CA ALA A 255 -17.81 15.78 4.67
C ALA A 255 -17.44 15.00 5.94
N LEU A 256 -18.03 15.40 7.09
CA LEU A 256 -17.79 14.71 8.36
C LEU A 256 -18.26 13.24 8.32
N MET A 257 -19.42 12.99 7.73
CA MET A 257 -19.93 11.61 7.58
C MET A 257 -19.09 10.79 6.61
N TYR A 258 -18.54 11.38 5.56
CA TYR A 258 -17.59 10.72 4.67
C TYR A 258 -16.25 10.40 5.37
N LEU A 259 -15.77 11.30 6.20
CA LEU A 259 -14.58 11.04 7.04
C LEU A 259 -14.84 9.91 8.04
N LEU A 260 -16.04 9.82 8.61
CA LEU A 260 -16.44 8.69 9.46
C LEU A 260 -16.41 7.37 8.68
N TYR A 261 -17.01 7.33 7.48
CA TYR A 261 -16.93 6.17 6.59
C TYR A 261 -15.48 5.76 6.33
N TRP A 262 -14.63 6.70 5.92
CA TRP A 262 -13.21 6.46 5.67
C TRP A 262 -12.44 6.01 6.91
N ALA A 263 -12.77 6.57 8.08
CA ALA A 263 -12.17 6.15 9.34
C ALA A 263 -12.50 4.69 9.66
N LEU A 264 -13.76 4.26 9.47
CA LEU A 264 -14.18 2.88 9.69
C LEU A 264 -13.44 1.90 8.75
N ILE A 265 -13.40 2.21 7.44
CA ILE A 265 -12.71 1.38 6.45
C ILE A 265 -11.19 1.34 6.71
N SER A 266 -10.56 2.50 6.92
CA SER A 266 -9.11 2.58 7.15
C SER A 266 -8.69 1.88 8.43
N PHE A 267 -9.48 2.02 9.51
CA PHE A 267 -9.24 1.31 10.75
C PHE A 267 -9.34 -0.20 10.55
N ALA A 268 -10.41 -0.65 9.91
CA ALA A 268 -10.60 -2.07 9.60
C ALA A 268 -9.46 -2.65 8.75
N MET A 269 -9.03 -1.92 7.71
CA MET A 269 -7.89 -2.33 6.88
C MET A 269 -6.61 -2.49 7.70
N GLY A 270 -6.35 -1.58 8.64
CA GLY A 270 -5.18 -1.63 9.50
C GLY A 270 -5.12 -2.85 10.43
N LEU A 271 -6.27 -3.50 10.69
CA LEU A 271 -6.32 -4.68 11.54
C LEU A 271 -5.73 -5.93 10.88
N PHE A 272 -5.73 -6.06 9.55
CA PHE A 272 -5.37 -7.33 8.91
C PHE A 272 -4.53 -7.23 7.63
N THR A 273 -4.55 -6.09 6.91
CA THR A 273 -3.99 -6.01 5.55
C THR A 273 -2.49 -6.33 5.50
N SER A 274 -1.69 -5.84 6.45
CA SER A 274 -0.25 -6.11 6.51
C SER A 274 0.10 -7.44 7.19
N TYR A 275 -0.89 -8.17 7.69
CA TYR A 275 -0.69 -9.37 8.51
C TYR A 275 -1.21 -10.65 7.83
N TYR A 276 -1.56 -10.58 6.55
CA TYR A 276 -2.09 -11.74 5.82
C TYR A 276 -1.21 -12.98 5.94
N THR A 277 0.06 -12.86 5.60
CA THR A 277 0.97 -14.02 5.62
C THR A 277 1.22 -14.52 7.03
N ILE A 278 1.26 -13.63 8.03
CA ILE A 278 1.37 -14.03 9.44
C ILE A 278 0.13 -14.83 9.84
N PHE A 279 -1.08 -14.33 9.53
CA PHE A 279 -2.32 -15.04 9.83
C PHE A 279 -2.39 -16.41 9.13
N LEU A 280 -2.08 -16.46 7.83
CA LEU A 280 -2.09 -17.70 7.06
C LEU A 280 -1.12 -18.74 7.63
N ASN A 281 0.06 -18.29 8.06
CA ASN A 281 1.07 -19.17 8.62
C ASN A 281 0.76 -19.56 10.05
N ARG A 282 0.53 -18.61 10.95
CA ARG A 282 0.40 -18.84 12.38
C ARG A 282 -0.96 -19.44 12.79
N ASN A 283 -2.06 -19.04 12.12
CA ASN A 283 -3.40 -19.48 12.48
C ASN A 283 -3.91 -20.64 11.63
N LEU A 284 -3.51 -20.69 10.36
CA LEU A 284 -3.98 -21.71 9.43
C LEU A 284 -2.90 -22.75 9.07
N HIS A 285 -1.70 -22.64 9.65
CA HIS A 285 -0.55 -23.52 9.39
C HIS A 285 -0.27 -23.73 7.89
N ILE A 286 -0.48 -22.68 7.09
CA ILE A 286 -0.11 -22.66 5.68
C ILE A 286 1.38 -22.32 5.57
N ASP A 287 2.14 -23.11 4.84
CA ASP A 287 3.57 -22.87 4.65
C ASP A 287 3.86 -21.50 4.00
N LYS A 288 5.05 -20.96 4.27
CA LYS A 288 5.45 -19.62 3.85
C LYS A 288 5.32 -19.39 2.34
N ALA A 289 5.76 -20.33 1.52
CA ALA A 289 5.71 -20.17 0.06
C ALA A 289 4.26 -20.14 -0.45
N THR A 290 3.39 -21.01 0.07
CA THR A 290 1.95 -21.03 -0.29
C THR A 290 1.24 -19.80 0.24
N ALA A 291 1.51 -19.35 1.47
CA ALA A 291 0.94 -18.13 2.03
C ALA A 291 1.29 -16.90 1.18
N SER A 292 2.56 -16.74 0.81
CA SER A 292 3.01 -15.64 -0.05
C SER A 292 2.41 -15.73 -1.47
N LEU A 293 2.23 -16.93 -2.02
CA LEU A 293 1.53 -17.12 -3.29
C LEU A 293 0.07 -16.65 -3.19
N LEU A 294 -0.67 -17.05 -2.16
CA LEU A 294 -2.07 -16.67 -1.96
C LEU A 294 -2.21 -15.14 -1.82
N VAL A 295 -1.30 -14.51 -1.07
CA VAL A 295 -1.29 -13.05 -0.94
C VAL A 295 -0.92 -12.38 -2.26
N SER A 296 0.05 -12.92 -3.01
CA SER A 296 0.43 -12.35 -4.31
C SER A 296 -0.73 -12.36 -5.32
N ILE A 297 -1.52 -13.44 -5.36
CA ILE A 297 -2.71 -13.53 -6.22
C ILE A 297 -3.72 -12.41 -5.90
N SER A 298 -3.81 -11.94 -4.65
CA SER A 298 -4.66 -10.80 -4.29
C SER A 298 -4.25 -9.50 -4.98
N TYR A 299 -2.96 -9.29 -5.24
CA TYR A 299 -2.49 -8.12 -6.01
C TYR A 299 -2.88 -8.18 -7.49
N ALA A 300 -2.90 -9.38 -8.09
CA ALA A 300 -3.45 -9.56 -9.44
C ALA A 300 -4.96 -9.24 -9.47
N ALA A 301 -5.70 -9.62 -8.43
CA ALA A 301 -7.12 -9.30 -8.31
C ALA A 301 -7.38 -7.79 -8.31
N ILE A 302 -6.52 -6.99 -7.67
CA ILE A 302 -6.64 -5.53 -7.65
C ILE A 302 -6.72 -4.98 -9.07
N VAL A 303 -5.75 -5.35 -9.90
CA VAL A 303 -5.68 -4.89 -11.30
C VAL A 303 -6.89 -5.35 -12.10
N LEU A 304 -7.24 -6.64 -11.98
CA LEU A 304 -8.34 -7.23 -12.74
C LEU A 304 -9.69 -6.57 -12.38
N PHE A 305 -9.99 -6.39 -11.11
CA PHE A 305 -11.29 -5.86 -10.69
C PHE A 305 -11.45 -4.37 -10.99
N MET A 306 -10.38 -3.58 -10.94
CA MET A 306 -10.45 -2.16 -11.32
C MET A 306 -10.88 -1.94 -12.76
N LEU A 307 -10.63 -2.90 -13.67
CA LEU A 307 -11.10 -2.83 -15.06
C LEU A 307 -12.65 -2.90 -15.17
N PHE A 308 -13.31 -3.49 -14.17
CA PHE A 308 -14.76 -3.60 -14.15
C PHE A 308 -15.46 -2.43 -13.47
N THR A 309 -14.72 -1.50 -12.85
CA THR A 309 -15.31 -0.36 -12.14
C THR A 309 -16.31 0.43 -12.98
N PRO A 310 -16.01 0.86 -14.23
CA PRO A 310 -16.97 1.64 -15.03
C PRO A 310 -18.27 0.89 -15.28
N TYR A 311 -18.17 -0.41 -15.55
CA TYR A 311 -19.35 -1.25 -15.79
C TYR A 311 -20.25 -1.36 -14.56
N VAL A 312 -19.66 -1.52 -13.36
CA VAL A 312 -20.41 -1.65 -12.11
C VAL A 312 -21.03 -0.30 -11.73
N VAL A 313 -20.28 0.81 -11.86
CA VAL A 313 -20.79 2.17 -11.61
C VAL A 313 -21.95 2.51 -12.55
N LYS A 314 -21.87 2.14 -13.83
CA LYS A 314 -22.98 2.33 -14.77
C LYS A 314 -24.27 1.61 -14.34
N LYS A 315 -24.16 0.44 -13.74
CA LYS A 315 -25.31 -0.34 -13.26
C LYS A 315 -25.86 0.10 -11.91
N LEU A 316 -25.00 0.27 -10.93
CA LEU A 316 -25.36 0.47 -9.52
C LEU A 316 -25.32 1.95 -9.09
N GLY A 317 -24.68 2.80 -9.89
CA GLY A 317 -24.34 4.17 -9.50
C GLY A 317 -23.13 4.20 -8.56
N THR A 318 -22.64 5.39 -8.27
CA THR A 318 -21.44 5.60 -7.46
C THR A 318 -21.58 5.03 -6.05
N VAL A 319 -22.63 5.41 -5.32
CA VAL A 319 -22.87 4.95 -3.94
C VAL A 319 -23.25 3.47 -3.91
N GLY A 320 -24.07 3.02 -4.85
CA GLY A 320 -24.44 1.62 -5.00
C GLY A 320 -23.21 0.71 -5.19
N THR A 321 -22.23 1.15 -6.00
CA THR A 321 -20.98 0.43 -6.22
C THR A 321 -20.18 0.32 -4.92
N ILE A 322 -20.02 1.41 -4.17
CA ILE A 322 -19.29 1.42 -2.89
C ILE A 322 -19.97 0.47 -1.89
N CYS A 323 -21.30 0.58 -1.72
CA CYS A 323 -22.04 -0.32 -0.81
C CYS A 323 -21.90 -1.79 -1.21
N PHE A 324 -22.05 -2.09 -2.51
CA PHE A 324 -21.95 -3.45 -3.05
C PHE A 324 -20.56 -4.05 -2.76
N THR A 325 -19.49 -3.31 -3.07
CA THR A 325 -18.12 -3.82 -2.90
C THR A 325 -17.74 -4.00 -1.44
N VAL A 326 -18.13 -3.07 -0.56
CA VAL A 326 -17.88 -3.14 0.88
C VAL A 326 -18.65 -4.32 1.51
N LEU A 327 -19.95 -4.44 1.24
CA LEU A 327 -20.79 -5.52 1.80
C LEU A 327 -20.35 -6.89 1.28
N LEU A 328 -20.07 -7.01 -0.03
CA LEU A 328 -19.66 -8.28 -0.61
C LEU A 328 -18.26 -8.71 -0.15
N SER A 329 -17.43 -7.79 0.34
CA SER A 329 -16.13 -8.12 0.94
C SER A 329 -16.27 -8.86 2.29
N VAL A 330 -17.36 -8.63 3.03
CA VAL A 330 -17.57 -9.22 4.37
C VAL A 330 -17.57 -10.75 4.37
N PRO A 331 -18.36 -11.46 3.54
CA PRO A 331 -18.34 -12.93 3.53
C PRO A 331 -16.96 -13.49 3.19
N PHE A 332 -16.20 -12.84 2.31
CA PHE A 332 -14.84 -13.29 1.97
C PHE A 332 -13.85 -13.08 3.13
N MET A 333 -14.01 -12.02 3.92
CA MET A 333 -13.23 -11.84 5.16
C MET A 333 -13.54 -12.96 6.16
N LEU A 334 -14.80 -13.37 6.29
CA LEU A 334 -15.20 -14.47 7.16
C LEU A 334 -14.71 -15.85 6.65
N ILE A 335 -14.65 -16.06 5.34
CA ILE A 335 -14.02 -17.24 4.72
C ILE A 335 -12.55 -17.32 5.10
N ILE A 336 -11.80 -16.20 4.97
CA ILE A 336 -10.38 -16.15 5.35
C ILE A 336 -10.23 -16.47 6.84
N ALA A 337 -10.99 -15.80 7.71
CA ALA A 337 -10.91 -15.97 9.17
C ALA A 337 -11.17 -17.39 9.64
N ASN A 338 -12.03 -18.14 8.94
CA ASN A 338 -12.45 -19.50 9.26
C ASN A 338 -11.87 -20.54 8.28
N GLY A 339 -10.72 -20.26 7.69
CA GLY A 339 -10.08 -21.14 6.70
C GLY A 339 -9.92 -22.58 7.17
N ASP A 340 -9.56 -22.78 8.44
CA ASP A 340 -9.38 -24.08 9.09
C ASP A 340 -10.61 -24.97 9.04
N ARG A 341 -11.83 -24.41 8.98
CA ARG A 341 -13.10 -25.17 8.91
C ARG A 341 -13.33 -25.84 7.55
N PHE A 342 -12.58 -25.48 6.53
CA PHE A 342 -12.76 -26.06 5.19
C PHE A 342 -11.95 -27.35 4.95
N GLY A 343 -11.17 -27.83 5.92
CA GLY A 343 -10.41 -29.06 5.81
C GLY A 343 -9.52 -29.08 4.54
N LYS A 344 -9.71 -30.09 3.68
CA LYS A 344 -8.91 -30.23 2.43
C LYS A 344 -9.12 -29.07 1.43
N ALA A 345 -10.22 -28.34 1.51
CA ALA A 345 -10.51 -27.19 0.68
C ALA A 345 -9.99 -25.86 1.26
N MET A 346 -9.25 -25.87 2.38
CA MET A 346 -8.76 -24.67 3.06
C MET A 346 -7.99 -23.75 2.11
N ILE A 347 -6.96 -24.24 1.44
CA ILE A 347 -6.10 -23.43 0.57
C ILE A 347 -6.90 -22.77 -0.57
N PRO A 348 -7.69 -23.49 -1.38
CA PRO A 348 -8.48 -22.87 -2.43
C PRO A 348 -9.55 -21.90 -1.89
N MET A 349 -10.21 -22.21 -0.77
CA MET A 349 -11.23 -21.33 -0.19
C MET A 349 -10.63 -20.03 0.34
N VAL A 350 -9.51 -20.10 1.04
CA VAL A 350 -8.78 -18.93 1.53
C VAL A 350 -8.22 -18.14 0.35
N GLY A 351 -7.72 -18.80 -0.68
CA GLY A 351 -7.24 -18.15 -1.90
C GLY A 351 -8.35 -17.37 -2.62
N ILE A 352 -9.53 -17.97 -2.78
CA ILE A 352 -10.72 -17.27 -3.30
C ILE A 352 -11.11 -16.11 -2.40
N GLY A 353 -11.09 -16.31 -1.08
CA GLY A 353 -11.38 -15.26 -0.10
C GLY A 353 -10.46 -14.04 -0.27
N LEU A 354 -9.15 -14.25 -0.33
CA LEU A 354 -8.15 -13.19 -0.52
C LEU A 354 -8.31 -12.50 -1.88
N PHE A 355 -8.47 -13.27 -2.96
CA PHE A 355 -8.65 -12.75 -4.31
C PHE A 355 -9.90 -11.87 -4.41
N MET A 356 -11.05 -12.39 -4.01
CA MET A 356 -12.33 -11.67 -4.08
C MET A 356 -12.34 -10.44 -3.17
N ARG A 357 -11.86 -10.57 -1.92
CA ARG A 357 -11.80 -9.44 -1.00
C ARG A 357 -10.92 -8.31 -1.52
N ALA A 358 -9.71 -8.62 -2.01
CA ALA A 358 -8.80 -7.60 -2.53
C ALA A 358 -9.35 -6.97 -3.82
N GLY A 359 -9.91 -7.77 -4.72
CA GLY A 359 -10.53 -7.30 -5.94
C GLY A 359 -11.71 -6.36 -5.66
N LEU A 360 -12.64 -6.75 -4.82
CA LEU A 360 -13.82 -5.95 -4.46
C LEU A 360 -13.44 -4.62 -3.80
N ALA A 361 -12.53 -4.63 -2.82
CA ALA A 361 -12.09 -3.41 -2.15
C ALA A 361 -11.53 -2.37 -3.15
N ASN A 362 -10.78 -2.83 -4.15
CA ASN A 362 -10.19 -1.93 -5.15
C ASN A 362 -11.13 -1.57 -6.29
N LEU A 363 -12.14 -2.40 -6.59
CA LEU A 363 -13.21 -2.06 -7.53
C LEU A 363 -14.01 -0.83 -7.04
N GLY A 364 -14.21 -0.69 -5.74
CA GLY A 364 -14.89 0.46 -5.13
C GLY A 364 -14.09 1.77 -5.12
N SER A 365 -12.76 1.70 -5.13
CA SER A 365 -11.88 2.86 -4.93
C SER A 365 -12.07 4.03 -5.91
N PRO A 366 -12.27 3.83 -7.23
CA PRO A 366 -12.56 4.95 -8.14
C PRO A 366 -13.92 5.60 -7.85
N ALA A 367 -14.93 4.83 -7.43
CA ALA A 367 -16.24 5.36 -7.03
C ALA A 367 -16.13 6.19 -5.74
N GLU A 368 -15.34 5.75 -4.76
CA GLU A 368 -15.03 6.52 -3.53
C GLU A 368 -14.33 7.84 -3.86
N SER A 369 -13.35 7.82 -4.75
CA SER A 369 -12.66 9.03 -5.20
C SER A 369 -13.64 10.00 -5.89
N SER A 370 -14.51 9.49 -6.76
CA SER A 370 -15.55 10.28 -7.42
C SER A 370 -16.53 10.89 -6.40
N LEU A 371 -17.01 10.11 -5.43
CA LEU A 371 -17.89 10.57 -4.37
C LEU A 371 -17.24 11.70 -3.56
N SER A 372 -15.97 11.57 -3.21
CA SER A 372 -15.23 12.61 -2.46
C SER A 372 -15.24 13.95 -3.21
N MET A 373 -15.09 13.91 -4.54
CA MET A 373 -15.14 15.10 -5.38
C MET A 373 -16.55 15.71 -5.53
N MET A 374 -17.60 14.89 -5.37
CA MET A 374 -18.99 15.39 -5.40
C MET A 374 -19.40 16.04 -4.08
N ILE A 375 -18.90 15.55 -2.95
CA ILE A 375 -19.21 16.08 -1.61
C ILE A 375 -18.62 17.48 -1.41
N ALA A 376 -17.40 17.72 -1.88
CA ALA A 376 -16.71 18.99 -1.69
C ALA A 376 -16.97 19.96 -2.86
N PRO A 377 -17.35 21.23 -2.56
CA PRO A 377 -17.36 22.29 -3.57
C PRO A 377 -16.01 22.41 -4.28
N LYS A 378 -16.00 22.82 -5.54
CA LYS A 378 -14.78 22.84 -6.37
C LYS A 378 -13.59 23.53 -5.70
N HIS A 379 -13.80 24.68 -5.04
CA HIS A 379 -12.76 25.45 -4.35
C HIS A 379 -12.21 24.77 -3.08
N LEU A 380 -13.01 23.90 -2.43
CA LEU A 380 -12.63 23.18 -1.21
C LEU A 380 -12.08 21.76 -1.45
N ARG A 381 -12.09 21.26 -2.69
CA ARG A 381 -11.60 19.89 -3.01
C ARG A 381 -10.17 19.61 -2.55
N PRO A 382 -9.19 20.53 -2.76
CA PRO A 382 -7.82 20.31 -2.27
C PRO A 382 -7.77 20.21 -0.75
N ALA A 383 -8.48 21.09 -0.03
CA ALA A 383 -8.56 21.02 1.43
C ALA A 383 -9.22 19.73 1.91
N PHE A 384 -10.32 19.30 1.27
CA PHE A 384 -11.00 18.05 1.60
C PHE A 384 -10.13 16.83 1.38
N THR A 385 -9.43 16.74 0.23
CA THR A 385 -8.48 15.64 -0.03
C THR A 385 -7.37 15.59 1.01
N SER A 386 -6.85 16.76 1.41
CA SER A 386 -5.83 16.84 2.47
C SER A 386 -6.34 16.33 3.81
N VAL A 387 -7.58 16.69 4.18
CA VAL A 387 -8.23 16.20 5.42
C VAL A 387 -8.43 14.69 5.37
N VAL A 388 -8.91 14.13 4.26
CA VAL A 388 -9.08 12.67 4.07
C VAL A 388 -7.75 11.94 4.24
N ASN A 389 -6.68 12.41 3.59
CA ASN A 389 -5.35 11.81 3.70
C ASN A 389 -4.77 11.92 5.11
N PHE A 390 -4.97 13.07 5.76
CA PHE A 390 -4.54 13.26 7.14
C PHE A 390 -5.26 12.33 8.11
N MET A 391 -6.58 12.19 7.96
CA MET A 391 -7.38 11.24 8.73
C MET A 391 -6.94 9.79 8.50
N ALA A 392 -6.66 9.41 7.25
CA ALA A 392 -6.16 8.07 6.93
C ALA A 392 -4.85 7.78 7.68
N GLY A 393 -3.92 8.73 7.73
CA GLY A 393 -2.68 8.60 8.50
C GLY A 393 -2.93 8.45 10.01
N ILE A 394 -3.77 9.30 10.62
CA ILE A 394 -4.13 9.19 12.05
C ILE A 394 -4.76 7.83 12.34
N VAL A 395 -5.74 7.43 11.53
CA VAL A 395 -6.46 6.17 11.73
C VAL A 395 -5.52 4.97 11.58
N SER A 396 -4.55 5.02 10.67
CA SER A 396 -3.52 3.98 10.54
C SER A 396 -2.65 3.87 11.80
N ILE A 397 -2.27 5.01 12.41
CA ILE A 397 -1.53 5.02 13.67
C ILE A 397 -2.38 4.41 14.79
N VAL A 398 -3.64 4.82 14.89
CA VAL A 398 -4.55 4.32 15.94
C VAL A 398 -4.81 2.83 15.79
N SER A 399 -5.13 2.35 14.57
CA SER A 399 -5.38 0.93 14.31
C SER A 399 -4.14 0.07 14.51
N GLY A 400 -2.96 0.52 14.07
CA GLY A 400 -1.71 -0.21 14.29
C GLY A 400 -1.30 -0.31 15.76
N ASN A 401 -1.50 0.76 16.54
CA ASN A 401 -1.30 0.69 17.99
C ASN A 401 -2.35 -0.18 18.69
N PHE A 402 -3.60 -0.18 18.19
CA PHE A 402 -4.65 -1.03 18.71
C PHE A 402 -4.33 -2.51 18.47
N THR A 403 -3.90 -2.88 17.26
CA THR A 403 -3.47 -4.26 16.97
C THR A 403 -2.33 -4.69 17.86
N GLY A 404 -1.28 -3.88 18.00
CA GLY A 404 -0.12 -4.19 18.81
C GLY A 404 -0.41 -4.36 20.30
N LYS A 405 -1.31 -3.54 20.86
CA LYS A 405 -1.60 -3.57 22.30
C LYS A 405 -2.70 -4.56 22.70
N PHE A 406 -3.72 -4.73 21.87
CA PHE A 406 -4.95 -5.41 22.29
C PHE A 406 -5.24 -6.71 21.53
N LEU A 407 -4.80 -6.83 20.26
CA LEU A 407 -5.16 -8.00 19.46
C LEU A 407 -4.00 -9.00 19.34
N PHE A 408 -2.82 -8.56 18.91
CA PHE A 408 -1.76 -9.47 18.48
C PHE A 408 -0.85 -9.96 19.62
N ALA A 409 -1.26 -9.73 20.85
CA ALA A 409 -0.66 -10.40 22.01
C ALA A 409 -0.92 -11.92 22.00
N THR A 410 -1.97 -12.37 21.30
CA THR A 410 -2.34 -13.77 21.17
C THR A 410 -2.55 -14.15 19.70
N GLN A 411 -2.38 -15.45 19.40
CA GLN A 411 -2.62 -15.97 18.05
C GLN A 411 -4.10 -15.79 17.61
N GLU A 412 -5.05 -15.98 18.51
CA GLU A 412 -6.48 -15.74 18.23
C GLU A 412 -6.81 -14.26 17.93
N GLY A 413 -5.98 -13.34 18.36
CA GLY A 413 -6.14 -11.92 18.04
C GLY A 413 -6.07 -11.60 16.54
N TYR A 414 -5.26 -12.35 15.79
CA TYR A 414 -5.21 -12.21 14.34
C TYR A 414 -6.53 -12.63 13.67
N ARG A 415 -7.19 -13.66 14.17
CA ARG A 415 -8.52 -14.11 13.72
C ARG A 415 -9.59 -13.08 14.10
N SER A 416 -9.56 -12.61 15.34
CA SER A 416 -10.47 -11.57 15.85
C SER A 416 -10.41 -10.28 15.04
N ALA A 417 -9.23 -9.93 14.52
CA ALA A 417 -9.05 -8.77 13.65
C ALA A 417 -9.97 -8.84 12.42
N TYR A 418 -10.14 -10.01 11.80
CA TYR A 418 -11.04 -10.17 10.66
C TYR A 418 -12.51 -10.01 11.04
N TYR A 419 -12.93 -10.51 12.20
CA TYR A 419 -14.30 -10.35 12.66
C TYR A 419 -14.64 -8.90 12.99
N ILE A 420 -13.73 -8.21 13.68
CA ILE A 420 -13.87 -6.76 13.96
C ILE A 420 -13.91 -5.97 12.64
N ALA A 421 -13.01 -6.28 11.73
CA ALA A 421 -12.96 -5.61 10.43
C ALA A 421 -14.25 -5.87 9.62
N ALA A 422 -14.78 -7.08 9.62
CA ALA A 422 -16.05 -7.41 8.97
C ALA A 422 -17.23 -6.61 9.55
N ALA A 423 -17.30 -6.45 10.87
CA ALA A 423 -18.31 -5.61 11.52
C ALA A 423 -18.16 -4.13 11.14
N LEU A 424 -16.93 -3.62 11.10
CA LEU A 424 -16.65 -2.23 10.69
C LEU A 424 -16.99 -1.98 9.22
N TYR A 425 -16.74 -2.94 8.33
CA TYR A 425 -17.16 -2.86 6.92
C TYR A 425 -18.68 -2.80 6.79
N PHE A 426 -19.38 -3.62 7.57
CA PHE A 426 -20.84 -3.57 7.60
C PHE A 426 -21.37 -2.22 8.09
N LEU A 427 -20.81 -1.68 9.17
CA LEU A 427 -21.15 -0.33 9.68
C LEU A 427 -20.82 0.77 8.65
N ALA A 428 -19.68 0.69 7.99
CA ALA A 428 -19.30 1.62 6.94
C ALA A 428 -20.30 1.60 5.78
N ALA A 429 -20.75 0.42 5.36
CA ALA A 429 -21.77 0.27 4.32
C ALA A 429 -23.13 0.86 4.78
N LEU A 430 -23.52 0.70 6.04
CA LEU A 430 -24.71 1.34 6.59
C LEU A 430 -24.62 2.86 6.54
N VAL A 431 -23.49 3.45 6.95
CA VAL A 431 -23.24 4.90 6.83
C VAL A 431 -23.40 5.34 5.38
N MET A 432 -22.81 4.58 4.44
CA MET A 432 -22.85 4.92 3.02
C MET A 432 -24.27 4.85 2.45
N VAL A 433 -24.99 3.77 2.69
CA VAL A 433 -26.35 3.57 2.14
C VAL A 433 -27.38 4.54 2.76
N THR A 434 -27.22 4.92 4.02
CA THR A 434 -28.21 5.79 4.71
C THR A 434 -27.99 7.26 4.42
N LEU A 435 -26.75 7.72 4.28
CA LEU A 435 -26.45 9.15 4.25
C LEU A 435 -26.06 9.68 2.87
N PHE A 436 -25.65 8.82 1.92
CA PHE A 436 -25.08 9.25 0.65
C PHE A 436 -25.93 8.93 -0.58
N GLN A 437 -27.13 8.36 -0.45
CA GLN A 437 -28.01 8.04 -1.59
C GLN A 437 -28.27 9.21 -2.55
N LYS A 438 -28.30 10.44 -2.04
CA LYS A 438 -28.46 11.65 -2.86
C LYS A 438 -27.30 11.87 -3.85
N TYR A 439 -26.15 11.23 -3.64
CA TYR A 439 -24.98 11.27 -4.52
C TYR A 439 -24.91 10.04 -5.46
N ASN A 440 -25.92 9.16 -5.43
CA ASN A 440 -25.89 7.94 -6.26
C ASN A 440 -26.19 8.27 -7.73
N ARG A 441 -25.16 8.68 -8.48
CA ARG A 441 -25.26 9.01 -9.91
C ARG A 441 -24.78 7.83 -10.75
N LYS A 442 -25.50 7.55 -11.84
CA LYS A 442 -25.07 6.66 -12.92
C LYS A 442 -24.27 7.46 -13.95
N GLU A 443 -23.33 6.82 -14.64
CA GLU A 443 -22.44 7.48 -15.62
C GLU A 443 -23.16 8.17 -16.79
N GLU A 444 -24.44 7.83 -17.08
CA GLU A 444 -25.24 8.45 -18.13
C GLU A 444 -25.82 9.82 -17.75
N GLU A 445 -25.69 10.24 -16.49
CA GLU A 445 -26.23 11.49 -15.95
C GLU A 445 -25.14 12.51 -15.59
N ALA A 446 -23.87 12.21 -15.87
CA ALA A 446 -22.70 13.03 -15.58
C ALA A 446 -22.07 13.58 -16.86
#